data_3137b3357873a24ef887a874f59dfd83
#
_entry.id   3137b3357873a24ef887a874f59dfd83
#
_cell.length_a   1.000
_cell.length_b   1.000
_cell.length_c   1.000
_cell.angle_alpha   90.00
_cell.angle_beta   90.00
_cell.angle_gamma   90.00
#
_symmetry.space_group_name_H-M   'P 1'
#
loop_
_entity.id
_entity.type
_entity.pdbx_description
1 polymer ?
#
loop_
_entity_poly.entity_id
_entity_poly.type
_entity_poly.pdbx_seq_one_letter_code
_entity_poly.pdbx_strand_id
1 'polypeptide(L)'
;MNSNITLASTSLPTSGQLGSVIVGSVITNGTLFTSGTPLSISNVTITPGVWILLGQVVFTIASVSTSPVLIGHAISLGQSNTAMALLCSNEDIVSETVALSNVISKQVTRILAVNGTYTYNLMALNTFSNCTISVNAPASNLTALRIA
;
A
#
# COMPACT_ATOMS: atom_id res chain seq x y z
N MET A 1 32.77 -16.19 23.12
CA MET A 1 32.65 -16.82 21.79
C MET A 1 32.01 -15.79 20.86
N ASN A 2 32.77 -15.20 19.96
CA ASN A 2 32.24 -14.29 18.94
C ASN A 2 31.76 -15.13 17.77
N SER A 3 30.46 -15.28 17.61
CA SER A 3 29.88 -15.88 16.43
C SER A 3 29.93 -14.85 15.30
N ASN A 4 30.95 -14.88 14.46
CA ASN A 4 30.95 -14.16 13.20
C ASN A 4 29.86 -14.73 12.32
N ILE A 5 28.74 -14.04 12.16
CA ILE A 5 27.78 -14.34 11.11
C ILE A 5 28.40 -13.87 9.80
N THR A 6 29.04 -14.78 9.11
CA THR A 6 29.51 -14.51 7.74
C THR A 6 28.30 -14.64 6.82
N LEU A 7 27.87 -13.56 6.23
CA LEU A 7 26.92 -13.60 5.12
C LEU A 7 27.64 -14.26 3.92
N ALA A 8 27.44 -15.55 3.77
CA ALA A 8 28.20 -16.38 2.81
C ALA A 8 27.70 -16.28 1.36
N SER A 9 26.74 -15.42 1.05
CA SER A 9 26.21 -15.30 -0.31
C SER A 9 25.87 -13.87 -0.68
N THR A 10 26.43 -13.39 -1.77
CA THR A 10 26.05 -12.14 -2.45
C THR A 10 24.82 -12.32 -3.35
N SER A 11 24.28 -13.53 -3.46
CA SER A 11 23.05 -13.79 -4.20
C SER A 11 21.84 -13.38 -3.38
N LEU A 12 20.92 -12.65 -4.00
CA LEU A 12 19.62 -12.35 -3.39
C LEU A 12 18.90 -13.66 -3.03
N PRO A 13 18.24 -13.73 -1.85
CA PRO A 13 17.46 -14.91 -1.47
C PRO A 13 16.39 -15.21 -2.53
N THR A 14 16.25 -16.48 -2.91
CA THR A 14 15.16 -16.92 -3.77
C THR A 14 13.82 -16.84 -3.03
N SER A 15 12.73 -16.67 -3.80
CA SER A 15 11.37 -16.62 -3.21
C SER A 15 11.14 -17.80 -2.25
N GLY A 16 10.66 -17.49 -1.05
CA GLY A 16 10.43 -18.47 0.00
C GLY A 16 11.59 -18.68 0.99
N GLN A 17 12.75 -18.09 0.77
CA GLN A 17 13.87 -18.10 1.73
C GLN A 17 13.77 -16.91 2.70
N LEU A 18 14.44 -17.05 3.87
CA LEU A 18 14.59 -15.95 4.82
C LEU A 18 15.26 -14.75 4.12
N GLY A 19 14.72 -13.55 4.31
CA GLY A 19 15.20 -12.34 3.66
C GLY A 19 14.70 -12.16 2.21
N SER A 20 13.88 -13.09 1.67
CA SER A 20 13.31 -12.90 0.33
C SER A 20 12.36 -11.68 0.31
N VAL A 21 12.45 -10.93 -0.78
CA VAL A 21 11.64 -9.73 -1.00
C VAL A 21 10.75 -9.96 -2.22
N ILE A 22 9.46 -9.65 -2.07
CA ILE A 22 8.49 -9.65 -3.16
C ILE A 22 7.98 -8.22 -3.30
N VAL A 23 8.09 -7.67 -4.49
CA VAL A 23 7.56 -6.32 -4.81
C VAL A 23 6.34 -6.49 -5.70
N GLY A 24 5.22 -5.91 -5.25
CA GLY A 24 3.97 -5.91 -5.99
C GLY A 24 3.98 -4.92 -7.16
N SER A 25 3.31 -5.28 -8.24
CA SER A 25 3.05 -4.35 -9.33
C SER A 25 2.00 -3.33 -8.91
N VAL A 26 2.31 -2.04 -9.07
CA VAL A 26 1.37 -0.96 -8.81
C VAL A 26 0.52 -0.70 -10.06
N ILE A 27 -0.75 -0.33 -9.88
CA ILE A 27 -1.64 0.06 -10.99
C ILE A 27 -1.05 1.23 -11.80
N THR A 28 -1.66 1.50 -12.95
CA THR A 28 -1.19 2.57 -13.86
C THR A 28 -1.15 3.93 -13.16
N ASN A 29 -0.04 4.67 -13.38
CA ASN A 29 0.09 6.03 -12.89
C ASN A 29 -1.03 6.93 -13.41
N GLY A 30 -1.55 7.79 -12.54
CA GLY A 30 -2.66 8.69 -12.88
C GLY A 30 -4.04 8.03 -12.84
N THR A 31 -4.16 6.73 -12.41
CA THR A 31 -5.47 6.10 -12.21
C THR A 31 -6.31 6.94 -11.24
N LEU A 32 -7.50 7.33 -11.69
CA LEU A 32 -8.41 8.18 -10.91
C LEU A 32 -9.20 7.37 -9.91
N PHE A 33 -9.42 7.95 -8.73
CA PHE A 33 -10.36 7.43 -7.74
C PHE A 33 -11.80 7.86 -8.06
N THR A 34 -12.74 6.97 -7.75
CA THR A 34 -14.15 7.32 -7.58
C THR A 34 -14.40 7.55 -6.10
N SER A 35 -14.99 8.71 -5.76
CA SER A 35 -15.26 9.06 -4.35
C SER A 35 -16.11 7.97 -3.67
N GLY A 36 -15.66 7.53 -2.50
CA GLY A 36 -16.34 6.50 -1.71
C GLY A 36 -16.17 5.05 -2.22
N THR A 37 -15.37 4.82 -3.27
CA THR A 37 -15.16 3.48 -3.83
C THR A 37 -13.72 3.01 -3.56
N PRO A 38 -13.53 1.84 -2.92
CA PRO A 38 -12.20 1.25 -2.74
C PRO A 38 -11.53 0.91 -4.09
N LEU A 39 -10.23 1.18 -4.17
CA LEU A 39 -9.40 0.87 -5.33
C LEU A 39 -8.23 -0.03 -4.91
N SER A 40 -8.02 -1.12 -5.61
CA SER A 40 -6.83 -1.97 -5.43
C SER A 40 -5.63 -1.31 -6.10
N ILE A 41 -4.60 -0.99 -5.31
CA ILE A 41 -3.41 -0.26 -5.76
C ILE A 41 -2.30 -1.22 -6.19
N SER A 42 -2.09 -2.28 -5.42
CA SER A 42 -1.04 -3.27 -5.66
C SER A 42 -1.38 -4.58 -4.96
N ASN A 43 -0.75 -5.66 -5.36
CA ASN A 43 -0.85 -6.94 -4.65
C ASN A 43 0.47 -7.68 -4.62
N VAL A 44 0.62 -8.56 -3.61
CA VAL A 44 1.71 -9.52 -3.49
C VAL A 44 1.14 -10.88 -3.10
N THR A 45 1.72 -11.95 -3.64
CA THR A 45 1.40 -13.32 -3.24
C THR A 45 2.55 -13.86 -2.39
N ILE A 46 2.25 -14.24 -1.15
CA ILE A 46 3.21 -14.77 -0.18
C ILE A 46 2.94 -16.25 0.09
N THR A 47 4.00 -16.99 0.36
CA THR A 47 4.00 -18.43 0.68
C THR A 47 4.10 -18.65 2.19
N PRO A 48 3.96 -19.91 2.71
CA PRO A 48 4.08 -20.17 4.15
C PRO A 48 5.34 -19.56 4.78
N GLY A 49 5.19 -18.92 5.93
CA GLY A 49 6.25 -18.25 6.68
C GLY A 49 5.78 -17.02 7.43
N VAL A 50 6.73 -16.27 7.98
CA VAL A 50 6.46 -14.98 8.63
C VAL A 50 6.94 -13.84 7.73
N TRP A 51 6.05 -12.90 7.48
CA TRP A 51 6.27 -11.82 6.54
C TRP A 51 5.97 -10.46 7.15
N ILE A 52 6.75 -9.46 6.74
CA ILE A 52 6.41 -8.05 6.93
C ILE A 52 5.90 -7.53 5.59
N LEU A 53 4.68 -7.02 5.57
CA LEU A 53 4.11 -6.29 4.45
C LEU A 53 4.25 -4.78 4.70
N LEU A 54 4.82 -4.07 3.75
CA LEU A 54 5.02 -2.62 3.76
C LEU A 54 4.28 -2.04 2.57
N GLY A 55 3.21 -1.31 2.82
CA GLY A 55 2.40 -0.65 1.79
C GLY A 55 2.51 0.87 1.90
N GLN A 56 2.70 1.53 0.77
CA GLN A 56 2.64 2.98 0.64
C GLN A 56 1.78 3.35 -0.55
N VAL A 57 0.88 4.30 -0.36
CA VAL A 57 0.13 4.93 -1.44
C VAL A 57 0.39 6.43 -1.42
N VAL A 58 0.71 6.96 -2.58
CA VAL A 58 0.86 8.39 -2.80
C VAL A 58 -0.27 8.85 -3.72
N PHE A 59 -1.04 9.81 -3.23
CA PHE A 59 -2.15 10.43 -3.94
C PHE A 59 -1.72 11.77 -4.49
N THR A 60 -2.14 12.08 -5.72
CA THR A 60 -2.05 13.41 -6.31
C THR A 60 -3.45 13.99 -6.38
N ILE A 61 -3.64 15.16 -5.78
CA ILE A 61 -4.91 15.85 -5.73
C ILE A 61 -4.84 17.05 -6.67
N ALA A 62 -5.77 17.15 -7.60
CA ALA A 62 -5.93 18.29 -8.48
C ALA A 62 -7.31 18.92 -8.23
N SER A 63 -7.33 20.20 -7.96
CA SER A 63 -8.58 20.93 -7.81
C SER A 63 -9.21 21.21 -9.17
N VAL A 64 -10.51 20.98 -9.29
CA VAL A 64 -11.32 21.32 -10.47
C VAL A 64 -12.23 22.53 -10.21
N SER A 65 -12.26 23.04 -8.98
CA SER A 65 -13.08 24.17 -8.58
C SER A 65 -12.40 25.00 -7.48
N THR A 66 -12.99 26.15 -7.16
CA THR A 66 -12.53 27.05 -6.08
C THR A 66 -12.83 26.52 -4.67
N SER A 67 -13.58 25.44 -4.56
CA SER A 67 -13.99 24.86 -3.27
C SER A 67 -13.84 23.32 -3.30
N PRO A 68 -12.64 22.79 -3.52
CA PRO A 68 -12.39 21.35 -3.42
C PRO A 68 -12.49 20.93 -1.96
N VAL A 69 -13.02 19.71 -1.71
CA VAL A 69 -13.11 19.13 -0.38
C VAL A 69 -12.60 17.69 -0.45
N LEU A 70 -11.56 17.39 0.31
CA LEU A 70 -11.18 16.04 0.66
C LEU A 70 -11.75 15.75 2.05
N ILE A 71 -12.68 14.79 2.13
CA ILE A 71 -13.36 14.44 3.38
C ILE A 71 -12.60 13.36 4.13
N GLY A 72 -11.94 12.46 3.41
CA GLY A 72 -11.15 11.40 4.02
C GLY A 72 -10.37 10.60 3.00
N HIS A 73 -9.31 9.97 3.48
CA HIS A 73 -8.53 8.98 2.74
C HIS A 73 -8.06 7.89 3.68
N ALA A 74 -8.13 6.65 3.21
CA ALA A 74 -7.73 5.47 3.95
C ALA A 74 -6.92 4.53 3.06
N ILE A 75 -6.01 3.78 3.66
CA ILE A 75 -5.36 2.63 3.03
C ILE A 75 -5.45 1.41 3.93
N SER A 76 -5.47 0.23 3.35
CA SER A 76 -5.49 -1.02 4.10
C SER A 76 -4.73 -2.14 3.40
N LEU A 77 -4.28 -3.13 4.18
CA LEU A 77 -3.71 -4.38 3.70
C LEU A 77 -4.64 -5.54 4.06
N GLY A 78 -5.13 -6.27 3.06
CA GLY A 78 -6.05 -7.38 3.24
C GLY A 78 -6.07 -8.34 2.07
N GLN A 79 -6.81 -9.43 2.19
CA GLN A 79 -6.96 -10.41 1.12
C GLN A 79 -8.01 -10.02 0.07
N SER A 80 -8.93 -9.12 0.42
CA SER A 80 -9.92 -8.61 -0.54
C SER A 80 -9.28 -7.64 -1.52
N ASN A 81 -9.69 -7.69 -2.77
CA ASN A 81 -9.35 -6.72 -3.82
C ASN A 81 -10.51 -5.77 -4.16
N THR A 82 -11.60 -5.85 -3.42
CA THR A 82 -12.83 -5.04 -3.65
C THR A 82 -13.29 -4.29 -2.42
N ALA A 83 -12.75 -4.61 -1.23
CA ALA A 83 -13.15 -4.01 0.03
C ALA A 83 -11.93 -3.65 0.89
N MET A 84 -12.07 -2.59 1.69
CA MET A 84 -11.07 -2.22 2.69
C MET A 84 -11.02 -3.28 3.79
N ALA A 85 -9.82 -3.61 4.26
CA ALA A 85 -9.64 -4.51 5.40
C ALA A 85 -9.85 -3.75 6.71
N LEU A 86 -10.76 -4.24 7.55
CA LEU A 86 -11.12 -3.59 8.82
C LEU A 86 -9.99 -3.61 9.87
N LEU A 87 -8.99 -4.49 9.73
CA LEU A 87 -7.99 -4.75 10.78
C LEU A 87 -6.62 -4.09 10.55
N CYS A 88 -6.45 -3.38 9.45
CA CYS A 88 -5.17 -2.74 9.09
C CYS A 88 -5.41 -1.46 8.30
N SER A 89 -6.39 -0.68 8.68
CA SER A 89 -6.65 0.62 8.08
C SER A 89 -5.88 1.69 8.84
N ASN A 90 -5.12 2.49 8.13
CA ASN A 90 -4.67 3.79 8.61
C ASN A 90 -5.67 4.80 8.07
N GLU A 91 -6.72 5.03 8.85
CA GLU A 91 -7.76 6.01 8.53
C GLU A 91 -7.39 7.34 9.17
N ASP A 92 -7.08 8.32 8.33
CA ASP A 92 -7.11 9.72 8.74
C ASP A 92 -8.26 10.39 8.03
N ILE A 93 -9.29 10.70 8.78
CA ILE A 93 -10.36 11.58 8.31
C ILE A 93 -9.84 13.01 8.46
N VAL A 94 -9.36 13.56 7.38
CA VAL A 94 -8.95 14.96 7.33
C VAL A 94 -9.98 15.70 6.48
N SER A 95 -10.76 16.54 7.13
CA SER A 95 -11.53 17.58 6.44
C SER A 95 -10.57 18.71 6.09
N GLU A 96 -10.01 18.68 4.89
CA GLU A 96 -9.13 19.74 4.40
C GLU A 96 -9.75 20.43 3.19
N THR A 97 -9.77 21.76 3.24
CA THR A 97 -9.89 22.58 2.03
C THR A 97 -8.54 22.56 1.34
N VAL A 98 -8.39 21.78 0.28
CA VAL A 98 -7.11 21.57 -0.39
C VAL A 98 -6.87 22.65 -1.44
N ALA A 99 -5.76 23.36 -1.32
CA ALA A 99 -5.25 24.23 -2.37
C ALA A 99 -4.82 23.40 -3.61
N LEU A 100 -4.84 24.02 -4.78
CA LEU A 100 -4.45 23.46 -6.08
C LEU A 100 -3.15 22.66 -5.99
N SER A 101 -3.21 21.35 -6.30
CA SER A 101 -2.09 20.42 -6.39
C SER A 101 -1.42 20.09 -5.04
N ASN A 102 -1.96 19.10 -4.36
CA ASN A 102 -1.34 18.50 -3.19
C ASN A 102 -0.99 17.04 -3.44
N VAL A 103 0.11 16.61 -2.80
CA VAL A 103 0.53 15.21 -2.77
C VAL A 103 0.41 14.71 -1.34
N ILE A 104 -0.34 13.64 -1.14
CA ILE A 104 -0.52 13.00 0.18
C ILE A 104 0.07 11.60 0.12
N SER A 105 0.88 11.23 1.11
CA SER A 105 1.41 9.89 1.27
C SER A 105 0.84 9.22 2.50
N LYS A 106 0.40 7.97 2.34
CA LYS A 106 -0.03 7.09 3.43
C LYS A 106 0.76 5.80 3.42
N GLN A 107 1.04 5.29 4.61
CA GLN A 107 1.78 4.04 4.81
C GLN A 107 1.03 3.12 5.75
N VAL A 108 1.13 1.82 5.48
CA VAL A 108 0.60 0.74 6.33
C VAL A 108 1.62 -0.38 6.41
N THR A 109 1.78 -0.93 7.61
CA THR A 109 2.68 -2.07 7.86
C THR A 109 1.91 -3.18 8.55
N ARG A 110 2.16 -4.43 8.14
CA ARG A 110 1.56 -5.59 8.76
C ARG A 110 2.57 -6.73 8.88
N ILE A 111 2.61 -7.39 10.04
CA ILE A 111 3.36 -8.63 10.24
C ILE A 111 2.36 -9.78 10.23
N LEU A 112 2.66 -10.82 9.44
CA LEU A 112 1.79 -11.97 9.22
C LEU A 112 2.57 -13.27 9.35
N ALA A 113 2.01 -14.24 10.07
CA ALA A 113 2.41 -15.63 10.00
C ALA A 113 1.36 -16.37 9.15
N VAL A 114 1.78 -16.97 8.05
CA VAL A 114 0.88 -17.68 7.14
C VAL A 114 1.32 -19.13 6.95
N ASN A 115 0.36 -20.04 6.88
CA ASN A 115 0.56 -21.47 6.69
C ASN A 115 0.20 -21.97 5.29
N GLY A 116 -0.22 -21.07 4.41
CA GLY A 116 -0.59 -21.30 3.01
C GLY A 116 -0.11 -20.19 2.10
N THR A 117 -0.42 -20.31 0.82
CA THR A 117 -0.17 -19.26 -0.17
C THR A 117 -1.36 -18.31 -0.21
N TYR A 118 -1.12 -17.03 0.02
CA TYR A 118 -2.16 -15.98 0.06
C TYR A 118 -1.74 -14.77 -0.73
N THR A 119 -2.71 -14.16 -1.41
CA THR A 119 -2.54 -12.85 -2.05
C THR A 119 -3.07 -11.76 -1.12
N TYR A 120 -2.23 -10.77 -0.86
CA TYR A 120 -2.58 -9.56 -0.11
C TYR A 120 -2.63 -8.37 -1.05
N ASN A 121 -3.67 -7.56 -0.89
CA ASN A 121 -3.93 -6.37 -1.67
C ASN A 121 -3.70 -5.12 -0.81
N LEU A 122 -3.02 -4.14 -1.37
CA LEU A 122 -2.98 -2.77 -0.86
C LEU A 122 -4.16 -2.02 -1.46
N MET A 123 -5.12 -1.70 -0.62
CA MET A 123 -6.34 -0.99 -1.00
C MET A 123 -6.26 0.47 -0.57
N ALA A 124 -6.90 1.34 -1.33
CA ALA A 124 -7.07 2.74 -0.98
C ALA A 124 -8.50 3.19 -1.20
N LEU A 125 -8.95 4.08 -0.35
CA LEU A 125 -10.28 4.71 -0.40
C LEU A 125 -10.11 6.22 -0.20
N ASN A 126 -10.77 7.00 -1.05
CA ASN A 126 -10.86 8.45 -0.89
C ASN A 126 -12.32 8.89 -0.95
N THR A 127 -12.70 9.81 -0.06
CA THR A 127 -14.00 10.49 -0.08
C THR A 127 -13.75 11.96 -0.32
N PHE A 128 -14.21 12.47 -1.44
CA PHE A 128 -13.91 13.84 -1.90
C PHE A 128 -15.03 14.42 -2.74
N SER A 129 -15.01 15.75 -2.91
CA SER A 129 -15.86 16.48 -3.85
C SER A 129 -15.11 17.66 -4.47
N ASN A 130 -15.52 18.07 -5.65
CA ASN A 130 -14.98 19.22 -6.38
C ASN A 130 -13.46 19.17 -6.64
N CYS A 131 -12.87 17.98 -6.64
CA CYS A 131 -11.49 17.75 -7.00
C CYS A 131 -11.37 16.41 -7.72
N THR A 132 -10.19 16.12 -8.26
CA THR A 132 -9.82 14.79 -8.74
C THR A 132 -8.67 14.26 -7.90
N ILE A 133 -8.71 12.96 -7.60
CA ILE A 133 -7.63 12.29 -6.89
C ILE A 133 -7.15 11.14 -7.78
N SER A 134 -5.84 11.06 -7.94
CA SER A 134 -5.20 10.00 -8.73
C SER A 134 -4.05 9.34 -7.95
N VAL A 135 -3.68 8.14 -8.37
CA VAL A 135 -2.53 7.42 -7.83
C VAL A 135 -1.25 7.94 -8.47
N ASN A 136 -0.27 8.27 -7.64
CA ASN A 136 1.13 8.47 -8.07
C ASN A 136 1.85 7.11 -7.99
N ALA A 137 1.77 6.32 -9.05
CA ALA A 137 2.29 4.96 -9.06
C ALA A 137 3.81 4.88 -8.85
N PRO A 138 4.66 5.76 -9.43
CA PRO A 138 6.11 5.72 -9.16
C PRO A 138 6.50 5.90 -7.70
N ALA A 139 5.66 6.57 -6.91
CA ALA A 139 5.88 6.80 -5.48
C ALA A 139 5.09 5.85 -4.58
N SER A 140 4.20 5.01 -5.15
CA SER A 140 3.42 4.00 -4.44
C SER A 140 4.10 2.64 -4.53
N ASN A 141 3.98 1.81 -3.49
CA ASN A 141 4.55 0.47 -3.50
C ASN A 141 3.83 -0.48 -2.52
N LEU A 142 3.98 -1.77 -2.76
CA LEU A 142 3.70 -2.83 -1.80
C LEU A 142 4.87 -3.81 -1.85
N THR A 143 5.49 -4.02 -0.71
CA THR A 143 6.63 -4.92 -0.56
C THR A 143 6.36 -5.93 0.53
N ALA A 144 6.69 -7.19 0.30
CA ALA A 144 6.69 -8.24 1.30
C ALA A 144 8.13 -8.72 1.56
N LEU A 145 8.55 -8.72 2.83
CA LEU A 145 9.84 -9.22 3.30
C LEU A 145 9.61 -10.45 4.18
N ARG A 146 10.21 -11.57 3.84
CA ARG A 146 10.17 -12.79 4.67
C ARG A 146 11.18 -12.72 5.81
N ILE A 147 10.70 -12.91 7.04
CA ILE A 147 11.52 -12.85 8.27
C ILE A 147 11.62 -14.18 9.01
N ALA A 148 10.78 -15.17 8.69
CA ALA A 148 10.89 -16.56 9.17
C ALA A 148 10.08 -17.54 8.30
#